data_35fad843e089e86c38ad8e84d58cd29a
#
_entry.id   35fad843e089e86c38ad8e84d58cd29a
#
_cell.length_a   1.000
_cell.length_b   1.000
_cell.length_c   1.000
_cell.angle_alpha   90.00
_cell.angle_beta   90.00
_cell.angle_gamma   90.00
#
_symmetry.space_group_name_H-M   'P 1'
#
loop_
_entity.id
_entity.type
_entity.pdbx_description
1 polymer ?
#
loop_
_entity_poly.entity_id
_entity_poly.type
_entity_poly.pdbx_seq_one_letter_code
_entity_poly.pdbx_strand_id
1 'polypeptide(L)'
;MSAEKKLLVLARRDHAEAMRVAAGLTIFGHAVSLVFMDRPVAENAENAANAELLELTGIEPQTTVAAMADDLPLLDADGLAQAFAAADAVLSL
;
A
#
# COMPACT_ATOMS: atom_id res chain seq x y z
N MET A 1 9.63 -17.30 -17.96
CA MET A 1 9.37 -15.90 -18.28
C MET A 1 8.67 -15.23 -17.09
N SER A 2 9.15 -14.09 -16.69
CA SER A 2 8.56 -13.38 -15.58
C SER A 2 7.22 -12.75 -15.97
N ALA A 3 6.21 -12.92 -15.15
CA ALA A 3 4.92 -12.25 -15.27
C ALA A 3 4.81 -11.10 -14.27
N GLU A 4 5.96 -10.59 -13.79
CA GLU A 4 5.99 -9.50 -12.84
C GLU A 4 5.28 -8.27 -13.39
N LYS A 5 4.38 -7.72 -12.58
CA LYS A 5 3.67 -6.47 -12.88
C LYS A 5 3.92 -5.47 -11.77
N LYS A 6 3.78 -4.21 -12.10
CA LYS A 6 3.79 -3.12 -11.12
C LYS A 6 2.35 -2.85 -10.72
N LEU A 7 2.03 -3.17 -9.48
CA LEU A 7 0.68 -3.04 -8.95
C LEU A 7 0.61 -1.94 -7.90
N LEU A 8 -0.39 -1.10 -8.00
CA LEU A 8 -0.67 -0.08 -7.00
C LEU A 8 -1.92 -0.47 -6.22
N VAL A 9 -1.78 -0.63 -4.91
CA VAL A 9 -2.89 -0.91 -4.01
C VAL A 9 -3.23 0.36 -3.25
N LEU A 10 -4.47 0.80 -3.37
CA LEU A 10 -4.97 1.96 -2.63
C LEU A 10 -5.80 1.45 -1.45
N ALA A 11 -5.32 1.72 -0.25
CA ALA A 11 -5.99 1.34 0.99
C ALA A 11 -6.95 2.45 1.39
N ARG A 12 -8.17 2.39 0.92
CA ARG A 12 -9.18 3.45 1.10
C ARG A 12 -10.25 3.11 2.12
N ARG A 13 -10.88 1.96 1.98
CA ARG A 13 -12.01 1.56 2.82
C ARG A 13 -11.62 0.55 3.87
N ASP A 14 -10.92 -0.48 3.45
CA ASP A 14 -10.50 -1.58 4.30
C ASP A 14 -8.97 -1.67 4.32
N HIS A 15 -8.36 -0.99 5.27
CA HIS A 15 -6.91 -0.94 5.38
C HIS A 15 -6.31 -2.32 5.66
N ALA A 16 -6.95 -3.11 6.51
CA ALA A 16 -6.49 -4.46 6.83
C ALA A 16 -6.46 -5.35 5.60
N GLU A 17 -7.52 -5.34 4.81
CA GLU A 17 -7.61 -6.11 3.58
C GLU A 17 -6.57 -5.64 2.56
N ALA A 18 -6.39 -4.33 2.42
CA ALA A 18 -5.41 -3.78 1.50
C ALA A 18 -3.99 -4.21 1.85
N MET A 19 -3.62 -4.21 3.13
CA MET A 19 -2.31 -4.69 3.58
C MET A 19 -2.12 -6.16 3.26
N ARG A 20 -3.12 -6.98 3.53
CA ARG A 20 -3.06 -8.41 3.28
C ARG A 20 -2.94 -8.73 1.80
N VAL A 21 -3.72 -8.05 0.97
CA VAL A 21 -3.67 -8.22 -0.50
C VAL A 21 -2.32 -7.79 -1.05
N ALA A 22 -1.81 -6.64 -0.61
CA ALA A 22 -0.50 -6.15 -1.03
C ALA A 22 0.60 -7.14 -0.71
N ALA A 23 0.62 -7.67 0.51
CA ALA A 23 1.59 -8.68 0.92
C ALA A 23 1.49 -9.95 0.06
N GLY A 24 0.28 -10.44 -0.19
CA GLY A 24 0.05 -11.63 -1.01
C GLY A 24 0.55 -11.45 -2.44
N LEU A 25 0.27 -10.31 -3.05
CA LEU A 25 0.73 -10.02 -4.41
C LEU A 25 2.26 -9.94 -4.49
N THR A 26 2.91 -9.42 -3.46
CA THR A 26 4.37 -9.38 -3.38
C THR A 26 4.94 -10.79 -3.30
N ILE A 27 4.33 -11.67 -2.53
CA ILE A 27 4.75 -13.07 -2.41
C ILE A 27 4.63 -13.78 -3.76
N PHE A 28 3.65 -13.43 -4.58
CA PHE A 28 3.51 -13.96 -5.94
C PHE A 28 4.51 -13.36 -6.95
N GLY A 29 5.38 -12.48 -6.52
CA GLY A 29 6.46 -11.96 -7.36
C GLY A 29 6.15 -10.66 -8.09
N HIS A 30 5.09 -9.95 -7.72
CA HIS A 30 4.79 -8.64 -8.29
C HIS A 30 5.49 -7.53 -7.52
N ALA A 31 5.78 -6.44 -8.21
CA ALA A 31 6.23 -5.20 -7.57
C ALA A 31 5.00 -4.43 -7.10
N VAL A 32 4.85 -4.25 -5.80
CA VAL A 32 3.65 -3.67 -5.21
C VAL A 32 3.97 -2.37 -4.50
N SER A 33 3.19 -1.34 -4.81
CA SER A 33 3.15 -0.08 -4.05
C SER A 33 1.84 -0.04 -3.28
N LEU A 34 1.89 0.45 -2.05
CA LEU A 34 0.72 0.55 -1.17
C LEU A 34 0.60 1.99 -0.67
N VAL A 35 -0.58 2.58 -0.84
CA VAL A 35 -0.87 3.94 -0.38
C VAL A 35 -2.09 3.91 0.53
N PHE A 36 -1.91 4.36 1.77
CA PHE A 36 -3.01 4.54 2.70
C PHE A 36 -3.70 5.88 2.45
N MET A 37 -5.01 5.85 2.32
CA MET A 37 -5.83 7.00 1.97
C MET A 37 -7.03 7.15 2.90
N ASP A 38 -7.67 8.29 2.81
CA ASP A 38 -8.96 8.65 3.42
C ASP A 38 -8.90 8.89 4.93
N ARG A 39 -8.23 8.06 5.70
CA ARG A 39 -8.12 8.19 7.16
C ARG A 39 -6.87 7.47 7.68
N PRO A 40 -6.41 7.79 8.89
CA PRO A 40 -5.34 7.03 9.52
C PRO A 40 -5.74 5.56 9.73
N VAL A 41 -4.74 4.68 9.66
CA VAL A 41 -4.93 3.26 9.96
C VAL A 41 -5.27 3.10 11.43
N ALA A 42 -6.34 2.38 11.74
CA ALA A 42 -6.75 2.14 13.12
C ALA A 42 -5.70 1.30 13.86
N GLU A 43 -5.44 1.64 15.11
CA GLU A 43 -4.52 0.88 15.96
C GLU A 43 -5.25 -0.28 16.60
N ASN A 44 -5.07 -1.47 16.04
CA ASN A 44 -5.63 -2.70 16.58
C ASN A 44 -4.71 -3.88 16.25
N ALA A 45 -5.01 -5.05 16.85
CA ALA A 45 -4.17 -6.23 16.70
C ALA A 45 -4.12 -6.73 15.25
N GLU A 46 -5.21 -6.64 14.52
CA GLU A 46 -5.27 -7.06 13.12
C GLU A 46 -4.36 -6.20 12.25
N ASN A 47 -4.45 -4.88 12.40
CA ASN A 47 -3.62 -3.97 11.62
C ASN A 47 -2.14 -4.09 12.00
N ALA A 48 -1.83 -4.32 13.27
CA ALA A 48 -0.46 -4.53 13.72
C ALA A 48 0.14 -5.81 13.10
N ALA A 49 -0.62 -6.90 13.07
CA ALA A 49 -0.18 -8.15 12.45
C ALA A 49 0.03 -7.98 10.94
N ASN A 50 -0.85 -7.26 10.27
CA ASN A 50 -0.72 -6.99 8.84
C ASN A 50 0.47 -6.07 8.53
N ALA A 51 0.76 -5.11 9.41
CA ALA A 51 1.93 -4.24 9.27
C ALA A 51 3.24 -5.04 9.38
N GLU A 52 3.31 -6.00 10.28
CA GLU A 52 4.46 -6.91 10.37
C GLU A 52 4.62 -7.74 9.09
N LEU A 53 3.50 -8.20 8.53
CA LEU A 53 3.53 -8.94 7.27
C LEU A 53 4.07 -8.08 6.13
N LEU A 54 3.70 -6.81 6.07
CA LEU A 54 4.25 -5.87 5.08
C LEU A 54 5.75 -5.71 5.23
N GLU A 55 6.25 -5.60 6.46
CA GLU A 55 7.69 -5.50 6.71
C GLU A 55 8.43 -6.73 6.19
N LEU A 56 7.87 -7.91 6.39
CA LEU A 56 8.46 -9.16 5.91
C LEU A 56 8.51 -9.23 4.39
N THR A 57 7.57 -8.61 3.70
CA THR A 57 7.54 -8.58 2.23
C THR A 57 8.39 -7.47 1.63
N GLY A 58 8.90 -6.55 2.44
CA GLY A 58 9.72 -5.43 2.00
C GLY A 58 8.95 -4.27 1.39
N ILE A 59 7.63 -4.25 1.50
CA ILE A 59 6.82 -3.12 1.03
C ILE A 59 7.03 -1.93 1.96
N GLU A 60 7.31 -0.76 1.38
CA GLU A 60 7.40 0.51 2.08
C GLU A 60 6.15 1.33 1.78
N PRO A 61 5.13 1.32 2.66
CA PRO A 61 3.88 2.04 2.39
C PRO A 61 4.07 3.54 2.36
N GLN A 62 3.19 4.21 1.61
CA GLN A 62 3.08 5.66 1.56
C GLN A 62 1.68 6.05 1.97
N THR A 63 1.42 7.34 2.15
CA THR A 63 0.11 7.84 2.56
C THR A 63 -0.22 9.17 1.92
N THR A 64 -1.50 9.44 1.71
CA THR A 64 -2.00 10.77 1.39
C THR A 64 -2.63 11.44 2.62
N VAL A 65 -2.62 10.76 3.76
CA VAL A 65 -3.21 11.25 5.02
C VAL A 65 -2.18 12.02 5.83
N ALA A 66 -2.38 13.32 6.00
CA ALA A 66 -1.42 14.18 6.70
C ALA A 66 -1.11 13.69 8.12
N ALA A 67 -2.10 13.13 8.83
CA ALA A 67 -1.92 12.61 10.18
C ALA A 67 -0.94 11.44 10.27
N MET A 68 -0.65 10.77 9.16
CA MET A 68 0.29 9.64 9.10
C MET A 68 1.68 10.05 8.60
N ALA A 69 1.89 11.32 8.30
CA ALA A 69 3.12 11.81 7.68
C ALA A 69 4.37 11.67 8.56
N ASP A 70 4.20 11.52 9.88
CA ASP A 70 5.32 11.30 10.79
C ASP A 70 5.90 9.89 10.65
N ASP A 71 5.09 8.93 10.24
CA ASP A 71 5.48 7.52 10.15
C ASP A 71 5.73 7.07 8.72
N LEU A 72 5.03 7.66 7.74
CA LEU A 72 5.07 7.24 6.34
C LEU A 72 5.32 8.43 5.42
N PRO A 73 6.02 8.22 4.29
CA PRO A 73 6.14 9.27 3.27
C PRO A 73 4.78 9.76 2.80
N LEU A 74 4.60 11.08 2.81
CA LEU A 74 3.36 11.71 2.38
C LEU A 74 3.43 11.98 0.87
N LEU A 75 2.41 11.51 0.16
CA LEU A 75 2.24 11.80 -1.26
C LEU A 75 1.30 12.98 -1.45
N ASP A 76 1.73 13.93 -2.27
CA ASP A 76 0.84 14.97 -2.77
C ASP A 76 0.11 14.49 -4.04
N ALA A 77 -0.67 15.37 -4.65
CA ALA A 77 -1.42 15.03 -5.86
C ALA A 77 -0.50 14.60 -7.01
N ASP A 78 0.64 15.27 -7.17
CA ASP A 78 1.60 14.93 -8.22
C ASP A 78 2.25 13.57 -7.96
N GLY A 79 2.63 13.30 -6.71
CA GLY A 79 3.20 12.01 -6.32
C GLY A 79 2.23 10.86 -6.55
N LEU A 80 0.97 11.06 -6.20
CA LEU A 80 -0.07 10.05 -6.44
C LEU A 80 -0.29 9.84 -7.94
N ALA A 81 -0.33 10.91 -8.73
CA ALA A 81 -0.46 10.80 -10.19
C ALA A 81 0.69 10.01 -10.81
N GLN A 82 1.92 10.22 -10.33
CA GLN A 82 3.08 9.46 -10.79
C GLN A 82 2.96 7.98 -10.42
N ALA A 83 2.43 7.66 -9.23
CA ALA A 83 2.20 6.29 -8.82
C ALA A 83 1.19 5.59 -9.73
N PHE A 84 0.10 6.28 -10.09
CA PHE A 84 -0.87 5.75 -11.06
C PHE A 84 -0.21 5.50 -12.42
N ALA A 85 0.57 6.47 -12.91
CA ALA A 85 1.22 6.35 -14.22
C ALA A 85 2.24 5.21 -14.28
N ALA A 86 2.89 4.90 -13.18
CA ALA A 86 3.89 3.84 -13.10
C ALA A 86 3.28 2.44 -12.97
N ALA A 87 2.01 2.34 -12.60
CA ALA A 87 1.37 1.05 -12.32
C ALA A 87 0.80 0.42 -13.59
N ASP A 88 0.93 -0.90 -13.69
CA ASP A 88 0.26 -1.69 -14.72
C ASP A 88 -1.21 -1.89 -14.39
N ALA A 89 -1.53 -1.96 -13.10
CA ALA A 89 -2.90 -2.09 -12.61
C ALA A 89 -3.05 -1.44 -11.23
N VAL A 90 -4.25 -0.98 -10.93
CA VAL A 90 -4.59 -0.34 -9.66
C VAL A 90 -5.73 -1.09 -9.00
N LEU A 91 -5.56 -1.41 -7.72
CA LEU A 91 -6.57 -2.06 -6.89
C LEU A 91 -7.00 -1.08 -5.81
N SER A 92 -8.29 -0.77 -5.73
CA SER A 92 -8.83 0.13 -4.71
C SER A 92 -9.62 -0.70 -3.70
N LEU A 93 -9.16 -0.71 -2.46
CA LEU A 93 -9.74 -1.49 -1.36
C LEU A 93 -10.03 -0.57 -0.17
#